data_0e5823c6e4b730aa5b3235fd167d57fb
#
_entry.id   0e5823c6e4b730aa5b3235fd167d57fb
#
_cell.length_a   1.000
_cell.length_b   1.000
_cell.length_c   1.000
_cell.angle_alpha   90.00
_cell.angle_beta   90.00
_cell.angle_gamma   90.00
#
_symmetry.space_group_name_H-M   'P 1'
#
loop_
_entity.id
_entity.type
_entity.pdbx_description
1 polymer ?
#
loop_
_entity_poly.entity_id
_entity_poly.type
_entity_poly.pdbx_seq_one_letter_code
_entity_poly.pdbx_strand_id
1 'polypeptide(L)'
;TATHLLHLELRNMLGDHAMQKGSLVDESYFRFDFSHHNAISRDLLEKIEQNVNATILKNILLNEKTNVSISDAEEMGALMLFGEKYDEKVRVVQFGESKELCGGTHVGSTSEIGLFKIVSESSVASGIRRIEARTGISAFNLLNASYQKSRNLETLLKTKDISSAINKLLNDNKNLETKNQKLEKESLSNLIN
;
A
#
# COMPACT_ATOMS: atom_id res chain seq x y z
N THR A 1 4.56 13.84 4.22
CA THR A 1 3.92 14.28 2.96
C THR A 1 3.17 13.12 2.30
N ALA A 2 3.77 11.96 2.08
CA ALA A 2 3.10 10.82 1.44
C ALA A 2 1.83 10.38 2.18
N THR A 3 1.80 10.48 3.51
CA THR A 3 0.63 10.22 4.36
C THR A 3 -0.55 11.14 4.02
N HIS A 4 -0.30 12.42 3.78
CA HIS A 4 -1.32 13.41 3.39
C HIS A 4 -1.90 13.11 2.01
N LEU A 5 -1.06 12.75 1.03
CA LEU A 5 -1.52 12.36 -0.30
C LEU A 5 -2.36 11.07 -0.25
N LEU A 6 -1.92 10.08 0.54
CA LEU A 6 -2.68 8.85 0.77
C LEU A 6 -4.03 9.17 1.46
N HIS A 7 -4.05 10.03 2.48
CA HIS A 7 -5.26 10.42 3.19
C HIS A 7 -6.28 11.08 2.27
N LEU A 8 -5.81 12.01 1.43
CA LEU A 8 -6.67 12.63 0.41
C LEU A 8 -7.29 11.58 -0.51
N GLU A 9 -6.49 10.66 -1.05
CA GLU A 9 -7.00 9.64 -1.97
C GLU A 9 -7.92 8.62 -1.29
N LEU A 10 -7.66 8.27 -0.03
CA LEU A 10 -8.58 7.43 0.74
C LEU A 10 -9.95 8.12 0.92
N ARG A 11 -9.97 9.41 1.24
CA ARG A 11 -11.21 10.16 1.36
C ARG A 11 -11.93 10.30 0.02
N ASN A 12 -11.23 10.57 -1.06
CA ASN A 12 -11.79 10.66 -2.40
C ASN A 12 -12.43 9.35 -2.85
N MET A 13 -11.83 8.20 -2.52
CA MET A 13 -12.26 6.89 -3.00
C MET A 13 -13.23 6.16 -2.06
N LEU A 14 -13.13 6.41 -0.76
CA LEU A 14 -13.96 5.72 0.26
C LEU A 14 -15.02 6.64 0.87
N GLY A 15 -14.80 7.95 0.81
CA GLY A 15 -15.66 8.97 1.42
C GLY A 15 -15.02 9.63 2.64
N ASP A 16 -15.66 10.72 3.10
CA ASP A 16 -15.14 11.58 4.18
C ASP A 16 -14.99 10.89 5.54
N HIS A 17 -15.60 9.73 5.73
CA HIS A 17 -15.43 8.93 6.94
C HIS A 17 -14.04 8.29 7.06
N ALA A 18 -13.25 8.22 5.97
CA ALA A 18 -11.90 7.67 5.97
C ALA A 18 -10.90 8.64 6.62
N MET A 19 -11.09 8.91 7.91
CA MET A 19 -10.31 9.86 8.69
C MET A 19 -9.11 9.17 9.36
N GLN A 20 -7.97 9.85 9.40
CA GLN A 20 -6.78 9.38 10.11
C GLN A 20 -7.10 9.08 11.58
N LYS A 21 -6.64 7.93 12.08
CA LYS A 21 -6.70 7.50 13.48
C LYS A 21 -5.32 7.32 14.10
N GLY A 22 -4.29 7.25 13.27
CA GLY A 22 -2.90 7.19 13.67
C GLY A 22 -1.99 7.12 12.46
N SER A 23 -0.74 7.48 12.65
CA SER A 23 0.31 7.31 11.64
C SER A 23 1.66 7.11 12.29
N LEU A 24 2.53 6.40 11.60
CA LEU A 24 3.94 6.28 11.93
C LEU A 24 4.72 6.43 10.64
N VAL A 25 5.72 7.28 10.65
CA VAL A 25 6.65 7.43 9.53
C VAL A 25 8.04 7.04 10.03
N ASP A 26 8.60 6.03 9.38
CA ASP A 26 9.94 5.50 9.62
C ASP A 26 10.81 5.68 8.37
N GLU A 27 12.11 5.45 8.48
CA GLU A 27 13.06 5.56 7.36
C GLU A 27 12.74 4.61 6.19
N SER A 28 12.21 3.43 6.48
CA SER A 28 12.01 2.36 5.49
C SER A 28 10.56 2.15 5.05
N TYR A 29 9.60 2.60 5.84
CA TYR A 29 8.17 2.46 5.58
C TYR A 29 7.37 3.49 6.37
N PHE A 30 6.07 3.59 6.08
CA PHE A 30 5.15 4.26 6.96
C PHE A 30 3.86 3.45 7.12
N ARG A 31 3.13 3.71 8.21
CA ARG A 31 1.80 3.16 8.50
C ARG A 31 0.81 4.29 8.60
N PHE A 32 -0.38 4.04 8.09
CA PHE A 32 -1.51 4.96 8.15
C PHE A 32 -2.76 4.22 8.58
N ASP A 33 -3.27 4.57 9.75
CA ASP A 33 -4.48 3.99 10.34
C ASP A 33 -5.63 4.95 10.10
N PHE A 34 -6.76 4.45 9.62
CA PHE A 34 -7.92 5.27 9.26
C PHE A 34 -9.23 4.55 9.55
N SER A 35 -10.30 5.34 9.72
CA SER A 35 -11.64 4.79 9.96
C SER A 35 -12.24 4.24 8.66
N HIS A 36 -12.47 2.92 8.65
CA HIS A 36 -13.20 2.22 7.61
C HIS A 36 -13.60 0.83 8.09
N HIS A 37 -14.79 0.36 7.72
CA HIS A 37 -15.33 -0.91 8.27
C HIS A 37 -14.93 -2.13 7.45
N ASN A 38 -14.87 -2.00 6.14
CA ASN A 38 -14.67 -3.12 5.23
C ASN A 38 -13.21 -3.23 4.76
N ALA A 39 -12.78 -4.44 4.38
CA ALA A 39 -11.52 -4.62 3.67
C ALA A 39 -11.57 -3.88 2.32
N ILE A 40 -10.48 -3.24 1.95
CA ILE A 40 -10.36 -2.57 0.66
C ILE A 40 -9.99 -3.62 -0.39
N SER A 41 -10.70 -3.65 -1.50
CA SER A 41 -10.39 -4.58 -2.59
C SER A 41 -9.01 -4.27 -3.18
N ARG A 42 -8.37 -5.29 -3.74
CA ARG A 42 -7.06 -5.15 -4.37
C ARG A 42 -7.10 -4.11 -5.51
N ASP A 43 -8.12 -4.14 -6.34
CA ASP A 43 -8.26 -3.21 -7.47
C ASP A 43 -8.39 -1.75 -6.98
N LEU A 44 -9.08 -1.55 -5.86
CA LEU A 44 -9.22 -0.22 -5.27
C LEU A 44 -7.90 0.27 -4.64
N LEU A 45 -7.15 -0.63 -3.96
CA LEU A 45 -5.81 -0.31 -3.45
C LEU A 45 -4.85 0.06 -4.59
N GLU A 46 -4.87 -0.68 -5.69
CA GLU A 46 -4.07 -0.38 -6.89
C GLU A 46 -4.43 0.99 -7.48
N LYS A 47 -5.71 1.33 -7.51
CA LYS A 47 -6.18 2.64 -7.99
C LYS A 47 -5.76 3.79 -7.08
N ILE A 48 -5.88 3.63 -5.75
CA ILE A 48 -5.38 4.61 -4.76
C ILE A 48 -3.87 4.82 -4.95
N GLU A 49 -3.10 3.74 -5.07
CA GLU A 49 -1.67 3.79 -5.29
C GLU A 49 -1.30 4.54 -6.58
N GLN A 50 -2.01 4.27 -7.67
CA GLN A 50 -1.83 4.95 -8.95
C GLN A 50 -2.12 6.46 -8.83
N ASN A 51 -3.19 6.84 -8.16
CA ASN A 51 -3.57 8.24 -7.99
C ASN A 51 -2.54 9.00 -7.12
N VAL A 52 -2.06 8.39 -6.03
CA VAL A 52 -0.97 8.97 -5.22
C VAL A 52 0.27 9.19 -6.06
N ASN A 53 0.70 8.18 -6.83
CA ASN A 53 1.86 8.31 -7.71
C ASN A 53 1.64 9.37 -8.81
N ALA A 54 0.44 9.46 -9.39
CA ALA A 54 0.10 10.50 -10.35
C ALA A 54 0.22 11.91 -9.74
N THR A 55 -0.19 12.07 -8.47
CA THR A 55 -0.05 13.34 -7.75
C THR A 55 1.41 13.65 -7.41
N ILE A 56 2.21 12.65 -7.06
CA ILE A 56 3.66 12.80 -6.86
C ILE A 56 4.33 13.35 -8.13
N LEU A 57 3.98 12.78 -9.30
CA LEU A 57 4.54 13.19 -10.59
C LEU A 57 4.15 14.60 -11.05
N LYS A 58 3.09 15.20 -10.48
CA LYS A 58 2.71 16.58 -10.77
C LYS A 58 3.69 17.62 -10.24
N ASN A 59 4.65 17.23 -9.40
CA ASN A 59 5.65 18.12 -8.80
C ASN A 59 5.03 19.35 -8.11
N ILE A 60 4.02 19.12 -7.29
CA ILE A 60 3.30 20.17 -6.57
C ILE A 60 4.19 20.70 -5.44
N LEU A 61 4.44 22.00 -5.42
CA LEU A 61 5.24 22.64 -4.40
C LEU A 61 4.49 22.71 -3.06
N LEU A 62 5.25 22.63 -1.97
CA LEU A 62 4.75 22.89 -0.63
C LEU A 62 4.24 24.33 -0.54
N ASN A 63 3.00 24.48 -0.11
CA ASN A 63 2.44 25.73 0.34
C ASN A 63 2.11 25.59 1.82
N GLU A 64 2.87 26.28 2.66
CA GLU A 64 2.65 26.25 4.10
C GLU A 64 2.35 27.64 4.65
N LYS A 65 1.47 27.67 5.65
CA LYS A 65 1.19 28.86 6.45
C LYS A 65 1.36 28.53 7.92
N THR A 66 2.17 29.28 8.60
CA THR A 66 2.42 29.16 10.03
C THR A 66 1.68 30.25 10.80
N ASN A 67 1.44 30.04 12.09
CA ASN A 67 0.78 31.00 12.97
C ASN A 67 -0.64 31.38 12.50
N VAL A 68 -1.36 30.48 11.87
CA VAL A 68 -2.76 30.67 11.41
C VAL A 68 -3.68 30.41 12.60
N SER A 69 -4.74 31.22 12.77
CA SER A 69 -5.77 30.89 13.76
C SER A 69 -6.57 29.65 13.33
N ILE A 70 -7.16 28.93 14.28
CA ILE A 70 -7.99 27.76 13.95
C ILE A 70 -9.15 28.18 13.04
N SER A 71 -9.80 29.32 13.32
CA SER A 71 -10.89 29.83 12.49
C SER A 71 -10.46 30.11 11.04
N ASP A 72 -9.29 30.75 10.85
CA ASP A 72 -8.79 31.02 9.50
C ASP A 72 -8.41 29.69 8.78
N ALA A 73 -7.89 28.72 9.52
CA ALA A 73 -7.56 27.41 8.95
C ALA A 73 -8.83 26.64 8.51
N GLU A 74 -9.90 26.73 9.29
CA GLU A 74 -11.23 26.19 8.91
C GLU A 74 -11.80 26.90 7.67
N GLU A 75 -11.73 28.22 7.61
CA GLU A 75 -12.17 28.99 6.44
C GLU A 75 -11.37 28.64 5.18
N MET A 76 -10.08 28.32 5.34
CA MET A 76 -9.24 27.82 4.26
C MET A 76 -9.58 26.38 3.85
N GLY A 77 -10.49 25.69 4.55
CA GLY A 77 -10.84 24.30 4.32
C GLY A 77 -9.71 23.31 4.67
N ALA A 78 -8.87 23.66 5.65
CA ALA A 78 -7.84 22.75 6.14
C ALA A 78 -8.46 21.61 6.95
N LEU A 79 -8.06 20.38 6.65
CA LEU A 79 -8.54 19.20 7.38
C LEU A 79 -7.92 19.18 8.78
N MET A 80 -8.76 19.06 9.77
CA MET A 80 -8.39 18.91 11.17
C MET A 80 -8.65 17.46 11.61
N LEU A 81 -7.69 16.85 12.30
CA LEU A 81 -7.86 15.49 12.81
C LEU A 81 -8.70 15.51 14.07
N PHE A 82 -9.76 14.72 14.09
CA PHE A 82 -10.65 14.64 15.22
C PHE A 82 -9.97 14.05 16.46
N GLY A 83 -10.08 14.78 17.60
CA GLY A 83 -9.53 14.35 18.89
C GLY A 83 -8.11 14.83 19.16
N GLU A 84 -7.47 15.54 18.24
CA GLU A 84 -6.22 16.25 18.53
C GLU A 84 -6.51 17.59 19.22
N LYS A 85 -5.62 17.96 20.14
CA LYS A 85 -5.65 19.29 20.77
C LYS A 85 -4.76 20.21 19.97
N TYR A 86 -5.34 21.25 19.45
CA TYR A 86 -4.60 22.28 18.71
C TYR A 86 -4.39 23.52 19.61
N ASP A 87 -3.23 24.13 19.46
CA ASP A 87 -2.96 25.44 20.05
C ASP A 87 -3.81 26.52 19.33
N GLU A 88 -3.87 27.73 19.91
CA GLU A 88 -4.59 28.87 19.29
C GLU A 88 -4.07 29.18 17.89
N LYS A 89 -2.82 28.85 17.61
CA LYS A 89 -2.18 29.03 16.32
C LYS A 89 -1.63 27.72 15.79
N VAL A 90 -1.96 27.43 14.55
CA VAL A 90 -1.65 26.18 13.87
C VAL A 90 -0.82 26.40 12.61
N ARG A 91 -0.24 25.31 12.11
CA ARG A 91 0.43 25.27 10.81
C ARG A 91 -0.44 24.51 9.81
N VAL A 92 -0.76 25.16 8.71
CA VAL A 92 -1.47 24.58 7.57
C VAL A 92 -0.45 24.16 6.53
N VAL A 93 -0.50 22.89 6.12
CA VAL A 93 0.37 22.30 5.09
C VAL A 93 -0.50 21.92 3.90
N GLN A 94 -0.14 22.38 2.71
CA GLN A 94 -0.92 22.15 1.50
C GLN A 94 -0.03 21.66 0.34
N PHE A 95 -0.50 20.61 -0.33
CA PHE A 95 -0.01 20.10 -1.62
C PHE A 95 -1.19 19.92 -2.56
N GLY A 96 -1.46 20.91 -3.40
CA GLY A 96 -2.63 20.92 -4.28
C GLY A 96 -3.93 20.89 -3.50
N GLU A 97 -4.71 19.82 -3.65
CA GLU A 97 -5.99 19.63 -2.96
C GLU A 97 -5.83 19.11 -1.52
N SER A 98 -4.70 18.46 -1.22
CA SER A 98 -4.38 18.03 0.15
C SER A 98 -4.02 19.23 1.00
N LYS A 99 -4.82 19.51 2.01
CA LYS A 99 -4.64 20.64 2.93
C LYS A 99 -4.99 20.18 4.35
N GLU A 100 -4.02 20.15 5.24
CA GLU A 100 -4.18 19.59 6.58
C GLU A 100 -3.43 20.43 7.62
N LEU A 101 -3.91 20.40 8.87
CA LEU A 101 -3.16 20.89 10.01
C LEU A 101 -2.07 19.87 10.35
N CYS A 102 -0.81 20.27 10.27
CA CYS A 102 0.30 19.36 10.53
C CYS A 102 1.54 20.05 11.10
N GLY A 103 2.02 19.53 12.24
CA GLY A 103 3.29 19.95 12.85
C GLY A 103 4.51 19.19 12.32
N GLY A 104 4.32 18.14 11.50
CA GLY A 104 5.40 17.28 11.02
C GLY A 104 6.29 17.94 9.94
N THR A 105 7.38 17.24 9.59
CA THR A 105 8.27 17.65 8.49
C THR A 105 7.72 17.24 7.14
N HIS A 106 7.98 18.07 6.13
CA HIS A 106 7.51 17.83 4.76
C HIS A 106 8.63 18.08 3.75
N VAL A 107 8.51 17.43 2.59
CA VAL A 107 9.35 17.71 1.42
C VAL A 107 8.97 19.05 0.78
N GLY A 108 9.86 19.64 0.00
CA GLY A 108 9.61 20.89 -0.71
C GLY A 108 8.66 20.75 -1.89
N SER A 109 8.60 19.56 -2.48
CA SER A 109 7.65 19.23 -3.55
C SER A 109 7.23 17.78 -3.52
N THR A 110 6.08 17.45 -4.11
CA THR A 110 5.58 16.06 -4.13
C THR A 110 6.53 15.11 -4.87
N SER A 111 7.27 15.58 -5.88
CA SER A 111 8.21 14.74 -6.63
C SER A 111 9.37 14.20 -5.81
N GLU A 112 9.75 14.88 -4.71
CA GLU A 112 10.81 14.43 -3.80
C GLU A 112 10.43 13.16 -3.02
N ILE A 113 9.13 12.79 -2.95
CA ILE A 113 8.66 11.52 -2.38
C ILE A 113 9.20 10.34 -3.22
N GLY A 114 9.37 10.55 -4.53
CA GLY A 114 9.71 9.51 -5.48
C GLY A 114 8.56 8.51 -5.68
N LEU A 115 8.87 7.23 -5.72
CA LEU A 115 7.87 6.18 -5.89
C LEU A 115 7.10 5.91 -4.59
N PHE A 116 5.80 5.73 -4.69
CA PHE A 116 4.93 5.28 -3.60
C PHE A 116 4.41 3.87 -3.90
N LYS A 117 4.52 2.95 -2.92
CA LYS A 117 4.04 1.57 -3.04
C LYS A 117 3.32 1.11 -1.79
N ILE A 118 2.05 0.71 -1.93
CA ILE A 118 1.30 0.03 -0.88
C ILE A 118 1.85 -1.39 -0.72
N VAL A 119 2.18 -1.77 0.51
CA VAL A 119 2.71 -3.09 0.87
C VAL A 119 1.61 -4.00 1.38
N SER A 120 0.77 -3.48 2.28
CA SER A 120 -0.31 -4.25 2.89
C SER A 120 -1.47 -3.36 3.30
N GLU A 121 -2.64 -3.97 3.43
CA GLU A 121 -3.83 -3.42 4.03
C GLU A 121 -4.42 -4.44 4.99
N SER A 122 -4.76 -4.02 6.23
CA SER A 122 -5.25 -4.92 7.26
C SER A 122 -6.17 -4.22 8.26
N SER A 123 -6.96 -5.01 9.02
CA SER A 123 -7.70 -4.50 10.17
C SER A 123 -6.80 -4.47 11.41
N VAL A 124 -6.84 -3.38 12.18
CA VAL A 124 -6.12 -3.25 13.46
C VAL A 124 -7.06 -3.16 14.66
N ALA A 125 -8.29 -2.70 14.43
CA ALA A 125 -9.36 -2.67 15.44
C ALA A 125 -10.71 -2.62 14.72
N SER A 126 -11.80 -2.73 15.48
CA SER A 126 -13.15 -2.58 14.94
C SER A 126 -13.31 -1.21 14.28
N GLY A 127 -13.64 -1.18 13.00
CA GLY A 127 -13.82 0.05 12.22
C GLY A 127 -12.53 0.82 11.93
N ILE A 128 -11.34 0.23 12.17
CA ILE A 128 -10.05 0.85 11.85
C ILE A 128 -9.22 -0.06 10.96
N ARG A 129 -8.83 0.48 9.81
CA ARG A 129 -7.96 -0.17 8.83
C ARG A 129 -6.57 0.47 8.85
N ARG A 130 -5.56 -0.29 8.49
CA ARG A 130 -4.16 0.12 8.37
C ARG A 130 -3.67 -0.12 6.96
N ILE A 131 -3.04 0.87 6.37
CA ILE A 131 -2.20 0.71 5.18
C ILE A 131 -0.74 0.85 5.61
N GLU A 132 0.10 -0.10 5.19
CA GLU A 132 1.54 0.03 5.21
C GLU A 132 2.02 0.34 3.81
N ALA A 133 2.90 1.33 3.68
CA ALA A 133 3.43 1.73 2.39
C ALA A 133 4.91 2.10 2.49
N ARG A 134 5.58 2.10 1.34
CA ARG A 134 6.97 2.52 1.17
C ARG A 134 7.07 3.62 0.15
N THR A 135 8.11 4.46 0.28
CA THR A 135 8.37 5.55 -0.67
C THR A 135 9.82 5.55 -1.14
N GLY A 136 10.08 6.27 -2.21
CA GLY A 136 11.42 6.51 -2.73
C GLY A 136 12.22 5.24 -2.97
N ILE A 137 13.45 5.23 -2.48
CA ILE A 137 14.38 4.11 -2.68
C ILE A 137 13.90 2.81 -2.02
N SER A 138 13.17 2.90 -0.89
CA SER A 138 12.62 1.71 -0.22
C SER A 138 11.55 1.04 -1.08
N ALA A 139 10.68 1.82 -1.73
CA ALA A 139 9.69 1.31 -2.67
C ALA A 139 10.35 0.72 -3.93
N PHE A 140 11.36 1.39 -4.48
CA PHE A 140 12.14 0.89 -5.61
C PHE A 140 12.79 -0.46 -5.29
N ASN A 141 13.46 -0.58 -4.15
CA ASN A 141 14.13 -1.81 -3.74
C ASN A 141 13.14 -2.97 -3.57
N LEU A 142 11.94 -2.70 -3.04
CA LEU A 142 10.87 -3.70 -2.93
C LEU A 142 10.45 -4.23 -4.31
N LEU A 143 10.21 -3.33 -5.27
CA LEU A 143 9.83 -3.71 -6.64
C LEU A 143 10.96 -4.45 -7.36
N ASN A 144 12.19 -3.97 -7.21
CA ASN A 144 13.36 -4.62 -7.80
C ASN A 144 13.56 -6.03 -7.25
N ALA A 145 13.42 -6.24 -5.94
CA ALA A 145 13.47 -7.57 -5.34
C ALA A 145 12.38 -8.50 -5.90
N SER A 146 11.16 -8.01 -6.11
CA SER A 146 10.07 -8.76 -6.72
C SER A 146 10.36 -9.12 -8.17
N TYR A 147 10.90 -8.18 -8.93
CA TYR A 147 11.34 -8.40 -10.31
C TYR A 147 12.44 -9.48 -10.39
N GLN A 148 13.45 -9.41 -9.52
CA GLN A 148 14.52 -10.42 -9.48
C GLN A 148 14.00 -11.83 -9.12
N LYS A 149 13.04 -11.92 -8.20
CA LYS A 149 12.35 -13.20 -7.90
C LYS A 149 11.65 -13.78 -9.13
N SER A 150 10.94 -12.95 -9.89
CA SER A 150 10.30 -13.37 -11.15
C SER A 150 11.34 -13.87 -12.16
N ARG A 151 12.42 -13.13 -12.36
CA ARG A 151 13.53 -13.52 -13.26
C ARG A 151 14.19 -14.86 -12.86
N ASN A 152 14.39 -15.08 -11.58
CA ASN A 152 14.93 -16.34 -11.07
C ASN A 152 13.99 -17.51 -11.36
N LEU A 153 12.66 -17.32 -11.21
CA LEU A 153 11.68 -18.33 -11.56
C LEU A 153 11.65 -18.62 -13.07
N GLU A 154 11.72 -17.58 -13.93
CA GLU A 154 11.85 -17.77 -15.38
C GLU A 154 13.07 -18.62 -15.74
N THR A 155 14.21 -18.37 -15.09
CA THR A 155 15.45 -19.11 -15.30
C THR A 155 15.31 -20.55 -14.83
N LEU A 156 14.76 -20.78 -13.65
CA LEU A 156 14.55 -22.12 -13.07
C LEU A 156 13.62 -22.96 -13.93
N LEU A 157 12.52 -22.40 -14.38
CA LEU A 157 11.50 -23.06 -15.19
C LEU A 157 11.83 -23.06 -16.70
N LYS A 158 12.91 -22.37 -17.11
CA LYS A 158 13.35 -22.21 -18.51
C LYS A 158 12.24 -21.67 -19.44
N THR A 159 11.39 -20.82 -18.92
CA THR A 159 10.27 -20.22 -19.67
C THR A 159 9.89 -18.85 -19.11
N LYS A 160 9.32 -18.00 -19.95
CA LYS A 160 8.72 -16.72 -19.54
C LYS A 160 7.30 -16.88 -19.02
N ASP A 161 6.63 -17.98 -19.39
CA ASP A 161 5.29 -18.29 -18.89
C ASP A 161 5.38 -19.18 -17.64
N ILE A 162 5.64 -18.53 -16.53
CA ILE A 162 5.79 -19.17 -15.21
C ILE A 162 4.52 -19.90 -14.81
N SER A 163 3.35 -19.27 -15.04
CA SER A 163 2.06 -19.81 -14.62
C SER A 163 1.74 -21.11 -15.33
N SER A 164 1.93 -21.18 -16.64
CA SER A 164 1.71 -22.39 -17.43
C SER A 164 2.68 -23.51 -17.03
N ALA A 165 3.96 -23.19 -16.79
CA ALA A 165 4.95 -24.16 -16.35
C ALA A 165 4.61 -24.75 -14.97
N ILE A 166 4.20 -23.93 -14.01
CA ILE A 166 3.80 -24.39 -12.68
C ILE A 166 2.54 -25.29 -12.79
N ASN A 167 1.52 -24.89 -13.55
CA ASN A 167 0.33 -25.68 -13.73
C ASN A 167 0.64 -27.05 -14.36
N LYS A 168 1.55 -27.09 -15.32
CA LYS A 168 2.03 -28.34 -15.91
C LYS A 168 2.70 -29.24 -14.87
N LEU A 169 3.63 -28.70 -14.09
CA LEU A 169 4.33 -29.43 -13.02
C LEU A 169 3.35 -29.99 -11.97
N LEU A 170 2.35 -29.22 -11.58
CA LEU A 170 1.31 -29.68 -10.64
C LEU A 170 0.50 -30.84 -11.22
N ASN A 171 0.11 -30.77 -12.49
CA ASN A 171 -0.61 -31.86 -13.17
C ASN A 171 0.26 -33.09 -13.33
N ASP A 172 1.52 -32.95 -13.74
CA ASP A 172 2.46 -34.05 -13.88
C ASP A 172 2.70 -34.76 -12.54
N ASN A 173 2.85 -33.98 -11.45
CA ASN A 173 3.00 -34.52 -10.09
C ASN A 173 1.77 -35.36 -9.70
N LYS A 174 0.56 -34.82 -9.88
CA LYS A 174 -0.69 -35.54 -9.59
C LYS A 174 -0.81 -36.86 -10.39
N ASN A 175 -0.40 -36.83 -11.65
CA ASN A 175 -0.40 -38.02 -12.50
C ASN A 175 0.60 -39.07 -12.02
N LEU A 176 1.79 -38.64 -11.60
CA LEU A 176 2.83 -39.51 -11.04
C LEU A 176 2.39 -40.13 -9.71
N GLU A 177 1.78 -39.36 -8.81
CA GLU A 177 1.20 -39.87 -7.56
C GLU A 177 0.17 -40.96 -7.81
N THR A 178 -0.76 -40.74 -8.78
CA THR A 178 -1.78 -41.72 -9.16
C THR A 178 -1.15 -43.02 -9.71
N LYS A 179 -0.10 -42.88 -10.56
CA LYS A 179 0.63 -44.04 -11.09
C LYS A 179 1.34 -44.81 -10.00
N ASN A 180 2.02 -44.10 -9.07
CA ASN A 180 2.70 -44.75 -7.95
C ASN A 180 1.73 -45.55 -7.09
N GLN A 181 0.59 -44.98 -6.71
CA GLN A 181 -0.44 -45.67 -5.93
C GLN A 181 -0.95 -46.92 -6.64
N LYS A 182 -1.08 -46.89 -7.98
CA LYS A 182 -1.49 -48.04 -8.78
C LYS A 182 -0.42 -49.13 -8.77
N LEU A 183 0.84 -48.77 -9.00
CA LEU A 183 1.97 -49.68 -8.97
C LEU A 183 2.17 -50.34 -7.60
N GLU A 184 2.03 -49.58 -6.52
CA GLU A 184 2.08 -50.09 -5.14
C GLU A 184 0.99 -51.15 -4.90
N LYS A 185 -0.26 -50.90 -5.33
CA LYS A 185 -1.37 -51.85 -5.22
C LYS A 185 -1.12 -53.12 -6.05
N GLU A 186 -0.63 -52.96 -7.26
CA GLU A 186 -0.29 -54.11 -8.13
C GLU A 186 0.86 -54.94 -7.54
N SER A 187 1.90 -54.29 -6.98
CA SER A 187 3.02 -54.94 -6.31
C SER A 187 2.58 -55.77 -5.09
N LEU A 188 1.72 -55.17 -4.23
CA LEU A 188 1.14 -55.83 -3.07
C LEU A 188 0.29 -57.04 -3.47
N SER A 189 -0.52 -56.89 -4.51
CA SER A 189 -1.34 -57.99 -5.05
C SER A 189 -0.49 -59.19 -5.56
N ASN A 190 0.68 -58.91 -6.19
CA ASN A 190 1.59 -59.94 -6.70
C ASN A 190 2.42 -60.61 -5.59
N LEU A 191 2.53 -60.02 -4.40
CA LEU A 191 3.21 -60.64 -3.25
C LEU A 191 2.32 -61.57 -2.42
N ILE A 192 1.02 -61.48 -2.61
CA ILE A 192 0.01 -62.22 -1.83
C ILE A 192 -0.46 -63.50 -2.62
N ASN A 193 -0.14 -63.56 -3.92
CA ASN A 193 -0.40 -64.71 -4.78
C ASN A 193 0.92 -65.52 -4.95
#